data_81a996901e84d10d2ca4925f95284b4d
#
_entry.id   81a996901e84d10d2ca4925f95284b4d
#
_cell.length_a   1.000
_cell.length_b   1.000
_cell.length_c   1.000
_cell.angle_alpha   90.00
_cell.angle_beta   90.00
_cell.angle_gamma   90.00
#
_symmetry.space_group_name_H-M   'P 1'
#
loop_
_entity.id
_entity.type
_entity.pdbx_description
1 polymer ?
#
loop_
_entity_poly.entity_id
_entity_poly.type
_entity_poly.pdbx_seq_one_letter_code
_entity_poly.pdbx_strand_id
1 'polypeptide(L)'
;GLRSVDEAEHRFIAELGIDVYDMRRIDELGVVKPIEAFLNRVAQANGLLHVSFDVDFLDPDIAPAVGTTVPGGATFREAHLIMEMIHDSGLASSLDLTELNPFLDIRGKTATLMCDLTASLLGRKVLDRRTRGL
;
A
#
# COMPACT_ATOMS: atom_id res chain seq x y z
N GLY A 1 0.23 7.28 -2.51
CA GLY A 1 1.62 7.39 -2.93
C GLY A 1 1.81 7.78 -4.39
N LEU A 2 0.84 8.50 -4.98
CA LEU A 2 0.97 8.96 -6.37
C LEU A 2 2.18 9.88 -6.55
N ARG A 3 2.92 9.66 -7.66
CA ARG A 3 4.06 10.50 -8.09
C ARG A 3 3.86 11.03 -9.50
N SER A 4 2.94 10.43 -10.26
CA SER A 4 2.60 10.84 -11.62
C SER A 4 1.11 10.65 -11.85
N VAL A 5 0.48 11.66 -12.41
CA VAL A 5 -0.95 11.66 -12.75
C VAL A 5 -1.11 12.58 -13.98
N ASP A 6 -1.82 12.11 -14.99
CA ASP A 6 -2.16 12.98 -16.14
C ASP A 6 -3.39 13.87 -15.85
N GLU A 7 -3.64 14.80 -16.74
CA GLU A 7 -4.71 15.78 -16.55
C GLU A 7 -6.11 15.13 -16.59
N ALA A 8 -6.30 14.07 -17.37
CA ALA A 8 -7.57 13.38 -17.47
C ALA A 8 -7.84 12.57 -16.21
N GLU A 9 -6.84 11.86 -15.70
CA GLU A 9 -6.90 11.13 -14.42
C GLU A 9 -7.15 12.08 -13.25
N HIS A 10 -6.46 13.24 -13.20
CA HIS A 10 -6.68 14.23 -12.16
C HIS A 10 -8.14 14.71 -12.12
N ARG A 11 -8.73 14.99 -13.29
CA ARG A 11 -10.14 15.38 -13.38
C ARG A 11 -11.06 14.26 -12.91
N PHE A 12 -10.80 13.02 -13.34
CA PHE A 12 -11.60 11.86 -12.98
C PHE A 12 -11.57 11.57 -11.47
N ILE A 13 -10.40 11.68 -10.85
CA ILE A 13 -10.24 11.56 -9.39
C ILE A 13 -11.11 12.59 -8.67
N ALA A 14 -11.08 13.84 -9.13
CA ALA A 14 -11.86 14.93 -8.54
C ALA A 14 -13.38 14.73 -8.72
N GLU A 15 -13.82 14.33 -9.92
CA GLU A 15 -15.24 14.07 -10.23
C GLU A 15 -15.83 12.92 -9.40
N LEU A 16 -15.07 11.86 -9.18
CA LEU A 16 -15.50 10.69 -8.38
C LEU A 16 -15.31 10.86 -6.87
N GLY A 17 -14.64 11.93 -6.44
CA GLY A 17 -14.35 12.14 -5.01
C GLY A 17 -13.47 11.06 -4.40
N ILE A 18 -12.51 10.55 -5.18
CA ILE A 18 -11.57 9.53 -4.70
C ILE A 18 -10.57 10.16 -3.74
N ASP A 19 -10.41 9.58 -2.55
CA ASP A 19 -9.38 10.00 -1.61
C ASP A 19 -7.99 9.62 -2.13
N VAL A 20 -7.17 10.63 -2.39
CA VAL A 20 -5.80 10.45 -2.88
C VAL A 20 -4.80 10.99 -1.87
N TYR A 21 -3.78 10.20 -1.62
CA TYR A 21 -2.61 10.60 -0.83
C TYR A 21 -1.37 10.41 -1.72
N ASP A 22 -0.94 11.49 -2.36
CA ASP A 22 0.32 11.53 -3.08
C ASP A 22 1.52 11.42 -2.12
N MET A 23 2.73 11.26 -2.63
CA MET A 23 3.91 11.11 -1.77
C MET A 23 4.16 12.36 -0.92
N ARG A 24 3.90 13.56 -1.42
CA ARG A 24 4.01 14.78 -0.62
C ARG A 24 3.06 14.75 0.58
N ARG A 25 1.82 14.30 0.38
CA ARG A 25 0.87 14.19 1.47
C ARG A 25 1.25 13.12 2.48
N ILE A 26 1.89 12.04 2.02
CA ILE A 26 2.46 11.01 2.88
C ILE A 26 3.64 11.55 3.68
N ASP A 27 4.53 12.35 3.08
CA ASP A 27 5.64 13.00 3.79
C ASP A 27 5.15 13.94 4.91
N GLU A 28 4.07 14.69 4.67
CA GLU A 28 3.47 15.60 5.64
C GLU A 28 2.76 14.89 6.81
N LEU A 29 2.07 13.78 6.54
CA LEU A 29 1.19 13.11 7.50
C LEU A 29 1.75 11.79 8.06
N GLY A 30 2.74 11.21 7.39
CA GLY A 30 3.10 9.81 7.53
C GLY A 30 2.03 8.88 6.94
N VAL A 31 2.34 7.59 6.85
CA VAL A 31 1.40 6.58 6.32
C VAL A 31 0.28 6.24 7.31
N VAL A 32 0.51 6.43 8.61
CA VAL A 32 -0.42 6.00 9.67
C VAL A 32 -1.75 6.73 9.58
N LYS A 33 -1.75 8.07 9.57
CA LYS A 33 -2.98 8.87 9.60
C LYS A 33 -3.92 8.60 8.42
N PRO A 34 -3.45 8.56 7.16
CA PRO A 34 -4.30 8.23 6.02
C PRO A 34 -4.93 6.84 6.13
N ILE A 35 -4.14 5.84 6.50
CA ILE A 35 -4.61 4.46 6.61
C ILE A 35 -5.62 4.32 7.75
N GLU A 36 -5.35 4.86 8.94
CA GLU A 36 -6.31 4.86 10.06
C GLU A 36 -7.63 5.54 9.68
N ALA A 37 -7.59 6.71 9.07
CA ALA A 37 -8.79 7.42 8.65
C ALA A 37 -9.63 6.61 7.66
N PHE A 38 -8.98 5.94 6.70
CA PHE A 38 -9.64 5.09 5.73
C PHE A 38 -10.24 3.83 6.38
N LEU A 39 -9.46 3.10 7.17
CA LEU A 39 -9.92 1.89 7.85
C LEU A 39 -11.10 2.17 8.79
N ASN A 40 -11.08 3.29 9.51
CA ASN A 40 -12.19 3.71 10.36
C ASN A 40 -13.49 3.94 9.56
N ARG A 41 -13.41 4.55 8.37
CA ARG A 41 -14.58 4.72 7.50
C ARG A 41 -15.14 3.39 7.00
N VAL A 42 -14.27 2.47 6.60
CA VAL A 42 -14.70 1.13 6.18
C VAL A 42 -15.39 0.39 7.33
N ALA A 43 -14.82 0.45 8.54
CA ALA A 43 -15.40 -0.15 9.73
C ALA A 43 -16.78 0.46 10.08
N GLN A 44 -16.91 1.79 10.06
CA GLN A 44 -18.17 2.49 10.32
C GLN A 44 -19.26 2.13 9.30
N ALA A 45 -18.88 1.87 8.07
CA ALA A 45 -19.78 1.43 7.02
C ALA A 45 -20.13 -0.08 7.09
N ASN A 46 -19.58 -0.83 8.06
CA ASN A 46 -19.62 -2.29 8.08
C ASN A 46 -19.17 -2.91 6.75
N GLY A 47 -18.18 -2.28 6.10
CA GLY A 47 -17.68 -2.67 4.80
C GLY A 47 -16.61 -3.76 4.88
N LEU A 48 -16.37 -4.40 3.74
CA LEU A 48 -15.22 -5.28 3.52
C LEU A 48 -14.14 -4.51 2.77
N LEU A 49 -12.88 -4.76 3.10
CA LEU A 49 -11.74 -4.13 2.44
C LEU A 49 -11.15 -5.06 1.37
N HIS A 50 -11.16 -4.60 0.13
CA HIS A 50 -10.31 -5.14 -0.92
C HIS A 50 -9.02 -4.33 -0.98
N VAL A 51 -7.88 -5.02 -1.01
CA VAL A 51 -6.56 -4.40 -1.16
C VAL A 51 -6.07 -4.68 -2.58
N SER A 52 -5.90 -3.65 -3.39
CA SER A 52 -5.15 -3.74 -4.65
C SER A 52 -3.78 -3.13 -4.43
N PHE A 53 -2.76 -3.97 -4.37
CA PHE A 53 -1.40 -3.54 -4.10
C PHE A 53 -0.59 -3.54 -5.39
N ASP A 54 -0.32 -2.33 -5.87
CA ASP A 54 0.53 -2.09 -7.02
C ASP A 54 1.99 -2.03 -6.59
N VAL A 55 2.83 -2.83 -7.26
CA VAL A 55 4.28 -2.91 -6.97
C VAL A 55 4.95 -1.57 -7.15
N ASP A 56 4.49 -0.75 -8.11
CA ASP A 56 5.09 0.54 -8.42
C ASP A 56 4.82 1.63 -7.36
N PHE A 57 3.94 1.36 -6.37
CA PHE A 57 3.85 2.17 -5.16
C PHE A 57 5.18 2.24 -4.42
N LEU A 58 5.97 1.18 -4.48
CA LEU A 58 7.29 1.09 -3.84
C LEU A 58 8.34 1.87 -4.62
N ASP A 59 9.37 2.29 -3.91
CA ASP A 59 10.53 2.88 -4.57
C ASP A 59 11.24 1.85 -5.47
N PRO A 60 11.61 2.21 -6.72
CA PRO A 60 12.27 1.30 -7.64
C PRO A 60 13.65 0.78 -7.16
N ASP A 61 14.29 1.45 -6.20
CA ASP A 61 15.53 0.95 -5.59
C ASP A 61 15.29 -0.35 -4.80
N ILE A 62 14.09 -0.55 -4.27
CA ILE A 62 13.71 -1.77 -3.54
C ILE A 62 12.86 -2.72 -4.37
N ALA A 63 12.07 -2.22 -5.32
CA ALA A 63 11.15 -2.97 -6.16
C ALA A 63 11.31 -2.61 -7.65
N PRO A 64 12.40 -3.00 -8.32
CA PRO A 64 12.67 -2.60 -9.70
C PRO A 64 11.84 -3.33 -10.76
N ALA A 65 11.12 -4.40 -10.40
CA ALA A 65 10.43 -5.27 -11.36
C ALA A 65 9.06 -4.75 -11.79
N VAL A 66 9.01 -3.52 -12.31
CA VAL A 66 7.80 -2.87 -12.83
C VAL A 66 8.05 -2.30 -14.22
N GLY A 67 6.98 -2.16 -15.01
CA GLY A 67 7.06 -1.64 -16.37
C GLY A 67 7.45 -0.17 -16.44
N THR A 68 6.94 0.63 -15.50
CA THR A 68 7.20 2.07 -15.42
C THR A 68 7.70 2.44 -14.03
N THR A 69 8.97 2.81 -13.93
CA THR A 69 9.58 3.18 -12.65
C THR A 69 9.51 4.70 -12.42
N VAL A 70 9.01 5.10 -11.26
CA VAL A 70 9.03 6.51 -10.81
C VAL A 70 9.72 6.57 -9.44
N PRO A 71 10.88 7.24 -9.31
CA PRO A 71 11.58 7.38 -8.04
C PRO A 71 10.76 8.10 -6.97
N GLY A 72 11.14 7.91 -5.72
CA GLY A 72 10.47 8.54 -4.57
C GLY A 72 9.20 7.80 -4.14
N GLY A 73 9.16 6.48 -4.36
CA GLY A 73 8.09 5.62 -3.86
C GLY A 73 8.19 5.30 -2.38
N ALA A 74 7.25 4.51 -1.89
CA ALA A 74 7.25 4.08 -0.49
C ALA A 74 8.45 3.21 -0.16
N THR A 75 8.94 3.37 1.05
CA THR A 75 10.01 2.56 1.60
C THR A 75 9.51 1.19 2.05
N PHE A 76 10.44 0.26 2.22
CA PHE A 76 10.18 -1.05 2.81
C PHE A 76 9.42 -0.95 4.14
N ARG A 77 9.80 -0.01 5.01
CA ARG A 77 9.18 0.16 6.33
C ARG A 77 7.76 0.70 6.26
N GLU A 78 7.50 1.67 5.40
CA GLU A 78 6.16 2.22 5.19
C GLU A 78 5.21 1.15 4.63
N ALA A 79 5.65 0.38 3.64
CA ALA A 79 4.84 -0.68 3.06
C ALA A 79 4.49 -1.78 4.07
N HIS A 80 5.47 -2.25 4.87
CA HIS A 80 5.20 -3.21 5.93
C HIS A 80 4.23 -2.67 6.98
N LEU A 81 4.42 -1.41 7.42
CA LEU A 81 3.53 -0.79 8.38
C LEU A 81 2.09 -0.70 7.88
N ILE A 82 1.90 -0.33 6.61
CA ILE A 82 0.57 -0.31 5.97
C ILE A 82 -0.06 -1.70 6.01
N MET A 83 0.66 -2.74 5.60
CA MET A 83 0.15 -4.12 5.59
C MET A 83 -0.18 -4.64 6.99
N GLU A 84 0.66 -4.32 7.98
CA GLU A 84 0.41 -4.66 9.39
C GLU A 84 -0.85 -3.96 9.92
N MET A 85 -1.03 -2.67 9.62
CA MET A 85 -2.22 -1.90 10.03
C MET A 85 -3.50 -2.46 9.41
N ILE A 86 -3.46 -2.82 8.13
CA ILE A 86 -4.59 -3.44 7.43
C ILE A 86 -4.91 -4.80 8.08
N HIS A 87 -3.91 -5.62 8.37
CA HIS A 87 -4.10 -6.88 9.10
C HIS A 87 -4.77 -6.65 10.46
N ASP A 88 -4.23 -5.72 11.26
CA ASP A 88 -4.71 -5.43 12.61
C ASP A 88 -6.16 -4.90 12.64
N SER A 89 -6.62 -4.30 11.54
CA SER A 89 -8.00 -3.85 11.40
C SER A 89 -9.01 -5.00 11.29
N GLY A 90 -8.58 -6.18 10.84
CA GLY A 90 -9.45 -7.32 10.57
C GLY A 90 -10.42 -7.13 9.39
N LEU A 91 -10.29 -6.07 8.62
CA LEU A 91 -11.23 -5.70 7.53
C LEU A 91 -10.88 -6.32 6.19
N ALA A 92 -9.60 -6.70 5.96
CA ALA A 92 -9.14 -7.21 4.68
C ALA A 92 -9.85 -8.53 4.32
N SER A 93 -10.50 -8.56 3.16
CA SER A 93 -11.25 -9.71 2.64
C SER A 93 -10.63 -10.30 1.37
N SER A 94 -9.91 -9.50 0.60
CA SER A 94 -9.28 -9.91 -0.65
C SER A 94 -8.07 -9.05 -0.97
N LEU A 95 -7.17 -9.58 -1.78
CA LEU A 95 -5.91 -8.94 -2.17
C LEU A 95 -5.62 -9.21 -3.64
N ASP A 96 -5.27 -8.17 -4.38
CA ASP A 96 -4.59 -8.24 -5.66
C ASP A 96 -3.15 -7.76 -5.52
N LEU A 97 -2.23 -8.43 -6.20
CA LEU A 97 -0.85 -7.99 -6.40
C LEU A 97 -0.66 -7.71 -7.89
N THR A 98 -0.43 -6.45 -8.23
CA THR A 98 -0.42 -6.00 -9.63
C THR A 98 0.96 -5.45 -10.03
N GLU A 99 1.18 -5.32 -11.33
CA GLU A 99 2.35 -4.72 -11.99
C GLU A 99 3.69 -5.44 -11.77
N LEU A 100 3.76 -6.57 -11.07
CA LEU A 100 5.01 -7.34 -11.00
C LEU A 100 5.38 -7.93 -12.37
N ASN A 101 6.49 -7.47 -12.94
CA ASN A 101 7.05 -8.03 -14.15
C ASN A 101 8.29 -8.90 -13.82
N PRO A 102 8.16 -10.23 -13.83
CA PRO A 102 9.27 -11.12 -13.43
C PRO A 102 10.48 -11.05 -14.37
N PHE A 103 10.30 -10.59 -15.61
CA PHE A 103 11.41 -10.43 -16.57
C PHE A 103 12.31 -9.23 -16.25
N LEU A 104 11.81 -8.27 -15.48
CA LEU A 104 12.55 -7.10 -15.01
C LEU A 104 13.11 -7.31 -13.59
N ASP A 105 12.76 -8.41 -12.93
CA ASP A 105 13.17 -8.64 -11.56
C ASP A 105 14.66 -9.03 -11.45
N ILE A 106 15.33 -8.41 -10.50
CA ILE A 106 16.75 -8.66 -10.24
C ILE A 106 16.86 -9.78 -9.21
N ARG A 107 17.10 -11.01 -9.68
CA ARG A 107 17.24 -12.21 -8.84
C ARG A 107 16.06 -12.47 -7.90
N GLY A 108 14.85 -12.12 -8.31
CA GLY A 108 13.65 -12.32 -7.52
C GLY A 108 13.50 -11.35 -6.32
N LYS A 109 14.24 -10.23 -6.31
CA LYS A 109 14.21 -9.26 -5.21
C LYS A 109 12.82 -8.70 -4.98
N THR A 110 12.15 -8.26 -6.04
CA THR A 110 10.81 -7.69 -5.97
C THR A 110 9.78 -8.74 -5.60
N ALA A 111 9.85 -9.92 -6.22
CA ALA A 111 8.94 -11.02 -5.90
C ALA A 111 9.05 -11.45 -4.43
N THR A 112 10.28 -11.54 -3.91
CA THR A 112 10.51 -11.83 -2.48
C THR A 112 9.91 -10.76 -1.58
N LEU A 113 10.11 -9.48 -1.91
CA LEU A 113 9.51 -8.36 -1.16
C LEU A 113 7.98 -8.44 -1.17
N MET A 114 7.35 -8.74 -2.31
CA MET A 114 5.90 -8.90 -2.41
C MET A 114 5.39 -10.06 -1.54
N CYS A 115 6.11 -11.19 -1.50
CA CYS A 115 5.79 -12.28 -0.59
C CYS A 115 5.89 -11.85 0.88
N ASP A 116 6.90 -11.08 1.24
CA ASP A 116 7.08 -10.57 2.61
C ASP A 116 5.98 -9.61 3.02
N LEU A 117 5.59 -8.69 2.15
CA LEU A 117 4.48 -7.76 2.38
C LEU A 117 3.14 -8.50 2.51
N THR A 118 2.90 -9.48 1.64
CA THR A 118 1.73 -10.35 1.73
C THR A 118 1.70 -11.12 3.05
N ALA A 119 2.83 -11.64 3.50
CA ALA A 119 2.92 -12.32 4.79
C ALA A 119 2.59 -11.38 5.97
N SER A 120 3.00 -10.10 5.91
CA SER A 120 2.61 -9.10 6.91
C SER A 120 1.11 -8.84 6.91
N LEU A 121 0.48 -8.72 5.72
CA LEU A 121 -0.98 -8.59 5.59
C LEU A 121 -1.71 -9.83 6.15
N LEU A 122 -1.11 -11.01 6.04
CA LEU A 122 -1.65 -12.27 6.58
C LEU A 122 -1.28 -12.51 8.06
N GLY A 123 -0.64 -11.55 8.72
CA GLY A 123 -0.42 -11.55 10.17
C GLY A 123 0.97 -11.99 10.63
N ARG A 124 1.96 -12.09 9.72
CA ARG A 124 3.34 -12.32 10.15
C ARG A 124 3.86 -11.10 10.90
N LYS A 125 4.28 -11.28 12.15
CA LYS A 125 4.83 -10.22 13.02
C LYS A 125 6.19 -10.65 13.58
N VAL A 126 7.04 -9.67 13.84
CA VAL A 126 8.33 -9.90 14.53
C VAL A 126 8.11 -10.12 16.03
N LEU A 127 7.18 -9.37 16.62
CA LEU A 127 6.78 -9.48 18.01
C LEU A 127 5.26 -9.42 18.13
N ASP A 128 4.69 -10.30 18.94
CA ASP A 128 3.27 -10.19 19.32
C ASP A 128 3.05 -8.92 20.13
N ARG A 129 2.60 -7.87 19.46
CA ARG A 129 2.09 -6.69 20.15
C ARG A 129 0.72 -7.06 20.69
N ARG A 130 0.53 -7.02 22.01
CA ARG A 130 -0.83 -7.06 22.56
C ARG A 130 -1.60 -5.92 21.93
N THR A 131 -2.59 -6.23 21.12
CA THR A 131 -3.56 -5.25 20.64
C THR A 131 -4.07 -4.52 21.88
N ARG A 132 -3.81 -3.23 22.01
CA ARG A 132 -4.52 -2.42 22.97
C ARG A 132 -5.97 -2.47 22.54
N GLY A 133 -6.79 -3.16 23.30
CA GLY A 133 -8.23 -3.18 23.07
C GLY A 133 -8.73 -1.75 22.92
N LEU A 134 -9.41 -1.49 21.83
CA LEU A 134 -10.21 -0.30 21.63
C LEU A 134 -11.37 -0.30 22.61
#